data_558d32ec342b353cfae21a166b66fe6f
#
_entry.id   558d32ec342b353cfae21a166b66fe6f
#
_cell.length_a   1.000
_cell.length_b   1.000
_cell.length_c   1.000
_cell.angle_alpha   90.00
_cell.angle_beta   90.00
_cell.angle_gamma   90.00
#
_symmetry.space_group_name_H-M   'P 1'
#
loop_
_entity.id
_entity.type
_entity.pdbx_description
1 polymer ?
#
loop_
_entity_poly.entity_id
_entity_poly.type
_entity_poly.pdbx_seq_one_letter_code
_entity_poly.pdbx_strand_id
1 'polypeptide(L)'
;MAFALRPAIATVRFHGKRLVKMGSAGLFLYAFAVGLTACGLAGSAMELVCGRRLAFAEPYVSPAHLLRSLAATACAGPFMLTNEALAARREGRISALALLSCGCTALAWALALGVVLIAIASWASGNLGSFDVSA
;
A
#
# COMPACT_ATOMS: atom_id res chain seq x y z
N MET A 1 26.54 -21.85 14.55
CA MET A 1 25.65 -20.72 14.91
C MET A 1 24.34 -20.89 14.18
N ALA A 2 23.34 -21.49 14.80
CA ALA A 2 22.02 -21.72 14.20
C ALA A 2 21.11 -20.55 14.59
N PHE A 3 20.82 -19.67 13.63
CA PHE A 3 19.84 -18.60 13.81
C PHE A 3 18.44 -19.23 13.70
N ALA A 4 17.87 -19.58 14.83
CA ALA A 4 16.50 -20.05 14.89
C ALA A 4 15.55 -18.88 14.61
N LEU A 5 15.06 -18.78 13.38
CA LEU A 5 13.91 -17.93 13.03
C LEU A 5 12.67 -18.49 13.75
N ARG A 6 12.37 -17.99 14.94
CA ARG A 6 11.05 -18.20 15.55
C ARG A 6 10.02 -17.47 14.70
N PRO A 7 8.97 -18.13 14.19
CA PRO A 7 7.89 -17.45 13.52
C PRO A 7 7.20 -16.52 14.53
N ALA A 8 7.31 -15.22 14.30
CA ALA A 8 6.59 -14.21 15.07
C ALA A 8 5.09 -14.37 14.79
N ILE A 9 4.37 -14.96 15.75
CA ILE A 9 2.91 -15.02 15.71
C ILE A 9 2.41 -13.64 16.11
N ALA A 10 2.13 -12.79 15.13
CA ALA A 10 1.51 -11.50 15.37
C ALA A 10 0.02 -11.70 15.67
N THR A 11 -0.38 -11.36 16.90
CA THR A 11 -1.78 -11.37 17.31
C THR A 11 -2.39 -10.02 17.01
N VAL A 12 -3.19 -9.93 15.97
CA VAL A 12 -3.97 -8.71 15.65
C VAL A 12 -5.28 -8.76 16.43
N ARG A 13 -5.44 -7.83 17.38
CA ARG A 13 -6.66 -7.71 18.20
C ARG A 13 -7.69 -6.88 17.44
N PHE A 14 -8.63 -7.53 16.79
CA PHE A 14 -9.84 -6.87 16.31
C PHE A 14 -10.84 -6.72 17.45
N HIS A 15 -11.47 -5.55 17.53
CA HIS A 15 -12.53 -5.24 18.49
C HIS A 15 -13.73 -6.18 18.28
N GLY A 16 -13.83 -7.23 19.09
CA GLY A 16 -14.91 -8.21 18.99
C GLY A 16 -14.44 -9.67 19.08
N LYS A 17 -14.02 -10.11 20.25
CA LYS A 17 -14.08 -11.51 20.78
C LYS A 17 -13.60 -12.70 19.92
N ARG A 18 -12.74 -12.58 18.92
CA ARG A 18 -12.02 -13.73 18.36
C ARG A 18 -10.55 -13.40 18.16
N LEU A 19 -9.70 -14.03 18.93
CA LEU A 19 -8.27 -14.15 18.65
C LEU A 19 -8.13 -15.08 17.44
N VAL A 20 -8.04 -14.52 16.25
CA VAL A 20 -7.70 -15.28 15.06
C VAL A 20 -6.21 -15.51 15.10
N LYS A 21 -5.77 -16.72 15.36
CA LYS A 21 -4.39 -17.15 15.17
C LYS A 21 -4.13 -17.15 13.66
N MET A 22 -3.73 -15.99 13.12
CA MET A 22 -3.33 -15.91 11.73
C MET A 22 -1.92 -16.44 11.60
N GLY A 23 -1.74 -17.50 10.81
CA GLY A 23 -0.43 -17.94 10.38
C GLY A 23 0.25 -16.82 9.55
N SER A 24 1.57 -16.91 9.39
CA SER A 24 2.36 -15.92 8.62
C SER A 24 1.77 -15.63 7.23
N ALA A 25 1.26 -16.64 6.53
CA ALA A 25 0.60 -16.46 5.24
C ALA A 25 -0.66 -15.57 5.33
N GLY A 26 -1.48 -15.74 6.37
CA GLY A 26 -2.66 -14.91 6.59
C GLY A 26 -2.31 -13.44 6.86
N LEU A 27 -1.21 -13.20 7.58
CA LEU A 27 -0.73 -11.84 7.83
C LEU A 27 -0.25 -11.16 6.54
N PHE A 28 0.46 -11.89 5.67
CA PHE A 28 0.87 -11.37 4.36
C PHE A 28 -0.34 -11.03 3.48
N LEU A 29 -1.33 -11.91 3.39
CA LEU A 29 -2.55 -11.66 2.63
C LEU A 29 -3.33 -10.47 3.18
N TYR A 30 -3.40 -10.33 4.49
CA TYR A 30 -4.06 -9.20 5.14
C TYR A 30 -3.33 -7.88 4.83
N ALA A 31 -2.01 -7.85 4.99
CA ALA A 31 -1.21 -6.66 4.66
C ALA A 31 -1.35 -6.29 3.18
N PHE A 32 -1.32 -7.27 2.29
CA PHE A 32 -1.51 -7.06 0.87
C PHE A 32 -2.90 -6.48 0.55
N ALA A 33 -3.96 -7.03 1.14
CA ALA A 33 -5.32 -6.52 0.96
C ALA A 33 -5.48 -5.07 1.46
N VAL A 34 -4.91 -4.75 2.63
CA VAL A 34 -4.90 -3.38 3.18
C VAL A 34 -4.18 -2.43 2.23
N GLY A 35 -2.99 -2.81 1.74
CA GLY A 35 -2.22 -1.98 0.80
C GLY A 35 -2.94 -1.76 -0.53
N LEU A 36 -3.49 -2.82 -1.12
CA LEU A 36 -4.28 -2.73 -2.36
C LEU A 36 -5.50 -1.81 -2.20
N THR A 37 -6.24 -1.96 -1.11
CA THR A 37 -7.41 -1.12 -0.82
C THR A 37 -7.01 0.33 -0.64
N ALA A 38 -5.95 0.60 0.13
CA ALA A 38 -5.46 1.95 0.35
C ALA A 38 -4.98 2.62 -0.94
N CYS A 39 -4.18 1.90 -1.76
CA CYS A 39 -3.73 2.42 -3.06
C CYS A 39 -4.89 2.66 -4.02
N GLY A 40 -5.85 1.74 -4.08
CA GLY A 40 -7.03 1.87 -4.94
C GLY A 40 -7.90 3.05 -4.54
N LEU A 41 -8.17 3.22 -3.24
CA LEU A 41 -8.94 4.35 -2.73
C LEU A 41 -8.21 5.68 -2.96
N ALA A 42 -6.91 5.76 -2.68
CA ALA A 42 -6.12 6.96 -2.91
C ALA A 42 -6.08 7.32 -4.40
N GLY A 43 -5.85 6.35 -5.27
CA GLY A 43 -5.85 6.54 -6.72
C GLY A 43 -7.22 7.02 -7.23
N SER A 44 -8.28 6.32 -6.86
CA SER A 44 -9.64 6.69 -7.28
C SER A 44 -10.06 8.07 -6.75
N ALA A 45 -9.72 8.40 -5.50
CA ALA A 45 -10.00 9.71 -4.93
C ALA A 45 -9.27 10.83 -5.68
N MET A 46 -7.99 10.61 -6.02
CA MET A 46 -7.20 11.57 -6.79
C MET A 46 -7.78 11.78 -8.20
N GLU A 47 -8.17 10.70 -8.90
CA GLU A 47 -8.82 10.81 -10.21
C GLU A 47 -10.15 11.56 -10.14
N LEU A 48 -10.94 11.33 -9.09
CA LEU A 48 -12.22 12.02 -8.88
C LEU A 48 -12.03 13.52 -8.66
N VAL A 49 -11.04 13.89 -7.83
CA VAL A 49 -10.77 15.31 -7.49
C VAL A 49 -10.17 16.06 -8.68
N CYS A 50 -9.29 15.43 -9.45
CA CYS A 50 -8.61 16.07 -10.55
C CYS A 50 -9.34 15.95 -11.90
N GLY A 51 -10.32 15.04 -12.00
CA GLY A 51 -11.08 14.79 -13.24
C GLY A 51 -10.24 14.22 -14.39
N ARG A 52 -9.04 13.69 -14.09
CA ARG A 52 -8.09 13.14 -15.06
C ARG A 52 -7.54 11.80 -14.58
N ARG A 53 -7.16 10.95 -15.51
CA ARG A 53 -6.47 9.68 -15.19
C ARG A 53 -5.14 9.93 -14.48
N LEU A 54 -4.88 9.13 -13.47
CA LEU A 54 -3.65 9.19 -12.71
C LEU A 54 -2.46 8.75 -13.58
N ALA A 55 -1.45 9.63 -13.70
CA ALA A 55 -0.22 9.39 -14.44
C ALA A 55 0.96 10.03 -13.70
N PHE A 56 2.20 9.60 -14.00
CA PHE A 56 3.42 10.23 -13.48
C PHE A 56 3.71 11.59 -14.17
N ALA A 57 2.69 12.44 -14.29
CA ALA A 57 2.76 13.73 -14.94
C ALA A 57 2.00 14.79 -14.13
N GLU A 58 2.17 16.07 -14.48
CA GLU A 58 1.38 17.12 -13.87
C GLU A 58 -0.13 16.92 -14.10
N PRO A 59 -0.95 17.19 -13.09
CA PRO A 59 -0.73 17.95 -11.85
C PRO A 59 -0.29 17.08 -10.64
N TYR A 60 -0.14 15.78 -10.79
CA TYR A 60 0.11 14.86 -9.65
C TYR A 60 1.56 14.86 -9.20
N VAL A 61 2.49 14.88 -10.16
CA VAL A 61 3.93 14.88 -9.91
C VAL A 61 4.53 16.17 -10.46
N SER A 62 4.92 17.08 -9.57
CA SER A 62 5.51 18.36 -9.94
C SER A 62 6.77 18.63 -9.12
N PRO A 63 7.87 19.08 -9.74
CA PRO A 63 9.09 19.44 -9.04
C PRO A 63 8.92 20.66 -8.10
N ALA A 64 7.90 21.47 -8.31
CA ALA A 64 7.62 22.64 -7.49
C ALA A 64 7.06 22.28 -6.09
N HIS A 65 6.44 21.10 -5.94
CA HIS A 65 5.81 20.64 -4.69
C HIS A 65 6.25 19.24 -4.33
N LEU A 66 7.53 19.10 -3.95
CA LEU A 66 8.19 17.80 -3.75
C LEU A 66 7.46 16.90 -2.75
N LEU A 67 7.07 17.43 -1.58
CA LEU A 67 6.38 16.67 -0.53
C LEU A 67 5.02 16.14 -1.00
N ARG A 68 4.25 16.96 -1.70
CA ARG A 68 2.95 16.56 -2.26
C ARG A 68 3.12 15.50 -3.33
N SER A 69 4.12 15.66 -4.19
CA SER A 69 4.47 14.72 -5.24
C SER A 69 4.90 13.36 -4.66
N LEU A 70 5.77 13.38 -3.65
CA LEU A 70 6.21 12.16 -2.96
C LEU A 70 5.04 11.45 -2.27
N ALA A 71 4.17 12.18 -1.57
CA ALA A 71 2.99 11.60 -0.92
C ALA A 71 2.04 10.97 -1.95
N ALA A 72 1.77 11.66 -3.06
CA ALA A 72 0.95 11.14 -4.14
C ALA A 72 1.55 9.87 -4.75
N THR A 73 2.84 9.89 -5.05
CA THR A 73 3.55 8.72 -5.60
C THR A 73 3.62 7.57 -4.60
N ALA A 74 3.84 7.84 -3.33
CA ALA A 74 3.88 6.80 -2.30
C ALA A 74 2.52 6.10 -2.16
N CYS A 75 1.42 6.85 -2.10
CA CYS A 75 0.08 6.30 -1.90
C CYS A 75 -0.55 5.72 -3.17
N ALA A 76 -0.41 6.38 -4.32
CA ALA A 76 -1.04 6.01 -5.57
C ALA A 76 -0.07 5.47 -6.63
N GLY A 77 1.22 5.34 -6.30
CA GLY A 77 2.26 4.87 -7.21
C GLY A 77 1.96 3.55 -7.92
N PRO A 78 1.51 2.49 -7.22
CA PRO A 78 1.11 1.24 -7.86
C PRO A 78 0.01 1.42 -8.89
N PHE A 79 -0.95 2.31 -8.61
CA PHE A 79 -2.06 2.62 -9.51
C PHE A 79 -1.59 3.41 -10.74
N MET A 80 -0.74 4.42 -10.53
CA MET A 80 -0.10 5.18 -11.61
C MET A 80 0.71 4.27 -12.53
N LEU A 81 1.57 3.42 -11.95
CA LEU A 81 2.41 2.49 -12.70
C LEU A 81 1.57 1.53 -13.55
N THR A 82 0.49 1.00 -13.00
CA THR A 82 -0.40 0.09 -13.71
C THR A 82 -1.10 0.79 -14.88
N ASN A 83 -1.61 2.01 -14.67
CA ASN A 83 -2.26 2.79 -15.72
C ASN A 83 -1.31 3.10 -16.89
N GLU A 84 -0.10 3.54 -16.58
CA GLU A 84 0.94 3.85 -17.56
C GLU A 84 1.39 2.61 -18.34
N ALA A 85 1.62 1.50 -17.63
CA ALA A 85 2.01 0.24 -18.25
C ALA A 85 0.92 -0.31 -19.19
N LEU A 86 -0.35 -0.22 -18.79
CA LEU A 86 -1.47 -0.61 -19.62
C LEU A 86 -1.62 0.29 -20.87
N ALA A 87 -1.46 1.60 -20.72
CA ALA A 87 -1.49 2.54 -21.84
C ALA A 87 -0.35 2.25 -22.83
N ALA A 88 0.88 2.12 -22.31
CA ALA A 88 2.05 1.78 -23.13
C ALA A 88 1.90 0.43 -23.85
N ARG A 89 1.25 -0.54 -23.22
CA ARG A 89 0.96 -1.83 -23.86
C ARG A 89 -0.08 -1.73 -24.99
N ARG A 90 -1.13 -0.94 -24.78
CA ARG A 90 -2.17 -0.68 -25.81
C ARG A 90 -1.60 0.03 -27.04
N GLU A 91 -0.61 0.90 -26.83
CA GLU A 91 0.10 1.61 -27.88
C GLU A 91 1.24 0.76 -28.52
N GLY A 92 1.42 -0.47 -28.07
CA GLY A 92 2.45 -1.38 -28.59
C GLY A 92 3.89 -1.01 -28.18
N ARG A 93 4.07 -0.05 -27.27
CA ARG A 93 5.39 0.47 -26.85
C ARG A 93 6.15 -0.47 -25.92
N ILE A 94 5.46 -1.39 -25.23
CA ILE A 94 6.09 -2.34 -24.31
C ILE A 94 5.68 -3.78 -24.60
N SER A 95 6.58 -4.72 -24.30
CA SER A 95 6.34 -6.16 -24.42
C SER A 95 5.42 -6.68 -23.29
N ALA A 96 4.84 -7.86 -23.47
CA ALA A 96 4.06 -8.53 -22.43
C ALA A 96 4.90 -8.82 -21.18
N LEU A 97 6.18 -9.14 -21.34
CA LEU A 97 7.09 -9.38 -20.24
C LEU A 97 7.35 -8.11 -19.41
N ALA A 98 7.51 -6.97 -20.09
CA ALA A 98 7.65 -5.67 -19.42
C ALA A 98 6.36 -5.30 -18.64
N LEU A 99 5.19 -5.55 -19.21
CA LEU A 99 3.91 -5.35 -18.50
C LEU A 99 3.83 -6.23 -17.24
N LEU A 100 4.23 -7.49 -17.34
CA LEU A 100 4.25 -8.40 -16.20
C LEU A 100 5.19 -7.92 -15.10
N SER A 101 6.40 -7.46 -15.44
CA SER A 101 7.34 -6.91 -14.45
C SER A 101 6.80 -5.65 -13.76
N CYS A 102 6.15 -4.75 -14.50
CA CYS A 102 5.46 -3.59 -13.92
C CYS A 102 4.35 -4.02 -12.94
N GLY A 103 3.58 -5.04 -13.30
CA GLY A 103 2.55 -5.61 -12.43
C GLY A 103 3.14 -6.17 -11.13
N CYS A 104 4.19 -6.98 -11.22
CA CYS A 104 4.88 -7.51 -10.04
C CYS A 104 5.43 -6.40 -9.14
N THR A 105 6.00 -5.35 -9.72
CA THR A 105 6.49 -4.18 -8.97
C THR A 105 5.35 -3.45 -8.28
N ALA A 106 4.22 -3.25 -8.95
CA ALA A 106 3.05 -2.62 -8.35
C ALA A 106 2.47 -3.43 -7.18
N LEU A 107 2.43 -4.76 -7.30
CA LEU A 107 1.99 -5.66 -6.22
C LEU A 107 2.94 -5.64 -5.02
N ALA A 108 4.26 -5.67 -5.25
CA ALA A 108 5.26 -5.56 -4.20
C ALA A 108 5.17 -4.21 -3.48
N TRP A 109 4.94 -3.13 -4.21
CA TRP A 109 4.73 -1.80 -3.62
C TRP A 109 3.47 -1.75 -2.77
N ALA A 110 2.34 -2.29 -3.26
CA ALA A 110 1.09 -2.36 -2.50
C ALA A 110 1.26 -3.16 -1.20
N LEU A 111 2.00 -4.28 -1.23
CA LEU A 111 2.32 -5.05 -0.02
C LEU A 111 3.15 -4.22 0.97
N ALA A 112 4.18 -3.52 0.51
CA ALA A 112 5.02 -2.68 1.37
C ALA A 112 4.21 -1.58 2.04
N LEU A 113 3.32 -0.91 1.30
CA LEU A 113 2.40 0.09 1.85
C LEU A 113 1.45 -0.51 2.89
N GLY A 114 0.91 -1.68 2.65
CA GLY A 114 0.04 -2.37 3.60
C GLY A 114 0.74 -2.67 4.92
N VAL A 115 1.99 -3.13 4.87
CA VAL A 115 2.82 -3.36 6.07
C VAL A 115 3.04 -2.06 6.84
N VAL A 116 3.39 -0.97 6.15
CA VAL A 116 3.59 0.35 6.77
C VAL A 116 2.30 0.86 7.42
N LEU A 117 1.17 0.77 6.73
CA LEU A 117 -0.12 1.21 7.26
C LEU A 117 -0.54 0.43 8.51
N ILE A 118 -0.33 -0.90 8.51
CA ILE A 118 -0.61 -1.73 9.69
C ILE A 118 0.32 -1.35 10.84
N ALA A 119 1.61 -1.10 10.57
CA ALA A 119 2.57 -0.67 11.59
C ALA A 119 2.17 0.68 12.21
N ILE A 120 1.77 1.65 11.40
CA ILE A 120 1.29 2.96 11.87
C ILE A 120 0.01 2.80 12.69
N ALA A 121 -0.94 2.00 12.21
CA ALA A 121 -2.20 1.76 12.92
C ALA A 121 -1.99 1.08 14.28
N SER A 122 -1.09 0.10 14.35
CA SER A 122 -0.74 -0.59 15.59
C SER A 122 -0.04 0.32 16.61
N TRP A 123 0.85 1.18 16.11
CA TRP A 123 1.53 2.19 16.94
C TRP A 123 0.54 3.22 17.49
N ALA A 124 -0.35 3.74 16.66
CA ALA A 124 -1.38 4.70 17.06
C ALA A 124 -2.34 4.08 18.09
N SER A 125 -2.77 2.85 17.91
CA SER A 125 -3.64 2.14 18.86
C SER A 125 -2.96 1.90 20.21
N GLY A 126 -1.67 1.60 20.21
CA GLY A 126 -0.88 1.44 21.45
C GLY A 126 -0.76 2.74 22.24
N ASN A 127 -0.57 3.87 21.56
CA ASN A 127 -0.50 5.18 22.21
C ASN A 127 -1.85 5.67 22.74
N LEU A 128 -2.96 5.42 22.04
CA LEU A 128 -4.30 5.81 22.49
C LEU A 128 -4.74 5.05 23.75
N GLY A 129 -4.31 3.78 23.89
CA GLY A 129 -4.59 2.98 25.09
C GLY A 129 -3.84 3.44 26.35
N SER A 130 -2.79 4.27 26.20
CA SER A 130 -2.01 4.79 27.32
C SER A 130 -2.61 6.04 27.97
N PHE A 131 -3.56 6.70 27.30
CA PHE A 131 -4.21 7.92 27.84
C PHE A 131 -5.44 7.63 28.71
N ASP A 132 -5.94 6.39 28.73
CA ASP A 132 -7.22 6.05 29.39
C ASP A 132 -7.04 5.46 30.81
N VAL A 133 -5.83 5.50 31.40
CA VAL A 133 -5.54 4.91 32.72
C VAL A 133 -5.29 5.96 33.82
N SER A 134 -5.53 7.24 33.56
CA SER A 134 -5.27 8.32 34.56
C SER A 134 -6.52 9.18 34.84
N ALA A 135 -7.69 8.57 34.95
CA ALA A 135 -8.90 9.25 35.44
C ALA A 135 -9.50 8.49 36.61
#